data_32ea212a6752ee53dad6f3c0113e521e
#
_entry.id   32ea212a6752ee53dad6f3c0113e521e
#
_cell.length_a   1.000
_cell.length_b   1.000
_cell.length_c   1.000
_cell.angle_alpha   90.00
_cell.angle_beta   90.00
_cell.angle_gamma   90.00
#
_symmetry.space_group_name_H-M   'P 1'
#
loop_
_entity.id
_entity.type
_entity.pdbx_description
1 polymer ?
#
loop_
_entity_poly.entity_id
_entity_poly.type
_entity_poly.pdbx_seq_one_letter_code
_entity_poly.pdbx_strand_id
1 'polypeptide(L)'
;MKKIFIIIIILFSKISFAIDVDDAIKSTIENNPKVKIAFEKLEESKELIENAYNQKLPTITSTISGTYSNSDSSTATSSTTPESFTDKYKLSLTQNLYDAGEKNLEIERSKILFDKEIINFKISIQDLILSAINGYLTVINYEKSLEASNKNFDSVTRFLDETKTKFDLGSATLYDLQNAESAFAIAETNLFIAQQNYDVSKITFNRIVGLEAVNLEDVIDLNKNINLELFIKNVENNNYSLALLDNDILNTNLLLAIEKLNNKPSLDLSTSVEYSDSGRIDSGTEKTNGTIGLTLTIPVFQKNNDKSDIRKYQSKLLQSELTFEDTKQDLTIQASNLYKNYLISKSNISSNNKQLKSIQTSLDSIKEEYKIGTKTITDLIDAESELLDVNVNYHSSRKDMILNYFNILALEGSLLENFENYLPDYN
;
A
#
# COMPACT_ATOMS: atom_id res chain seq x y z
N MET A 1 1.52 -10.26 -66.68
CA MET A 1 1.29 -9.11 -65.82
C MET A 1 1.67 -9.51 -64.39
N LYS A 2 2.91 -9.21 -63.95
CA LYS A 2 3.42 -9.48 -62.59
C LYS A 2 3.02 -8.36 -61.68
N LYS A 3 2.15 -8.63 -60.66
CA LYS A 3 1.81 -7.67 -59.62
C LYS A 3 2.95 -7.64 -58.62
N ILE A 4 3.67 -6.53 -58.54
CA ILE A 4 4.67 -6.24 -57.51
C ILE A 4 3.89 -5.78 -56.26
N PHE A 5 3.95 -6.58 -55.19
CA PHE A 5 3.46 -6.21 -53.86
C PHE A 5 4.57 -5.41 -53.15
N ILE A 6 4.38 -4.11 -53.07
CA ILE A 6 5.25 -3.23 -52.24
C ILE A 6 4.80 -3.37 -50.81
N ILE A 7 5.58 -4.10 -49.97
CA ILE A 7 5.41 -4.10 -48.52
C ILE A 7 6.04 -2.82 -47.98
N ILE A 8 5.20 -1.85 -47.62
CA ILE A 8 5.60 -0.67 -46.86
C ILE A 8 5.80 -1.11 -45.41
N ILE A 9 7.08 -1.35 -45.03
CA ILE A 9 7.48 -1.50 -43.61
C ILE A 9 7.44 -0.10 -43.01
N ILE A 10 6.33 0.21 -42.31
CA ILE A 10 6.24 1.40 -41.45
C ILE A 10 7.15 1.12 -40.25
N LEU A 11 8.37 1.62 -40.31
CA LEU A 11 9.24 1.77 -39.15
C LEU A 11 8.56 2.75 -38.18
N PHE A 12 7.81 2.22 -37.22
CA PHE A 12 7.46 2.97 -36.02
C PHE A 12 8.79 3.25 -35.28
N SER A 13 9.41 4.38 -35.58
CA SER A 13 10.39 4.97 -34.67
C SER A 13 9.64 5.23 -33.36
N LYS A 14 9.89 4.42 -32.33
CA LYS A 14 9.52 4.76 -30.96
C LYS A 14 10.19 6.09 -30.66
N ILE A 15 9.46 7.20 -30.73
CA ILE A 15 9.90 8.45 -30.17
C ILE A 15 9.98 8.16 -28.66
N SER A 16 11.19 7.93 -28.17
CA SER A 16 11.45 7.78 -26.75
C SER A 16 11.31 9.19 -26.16
N PHE A 17 10.14 9.54 -25.67
CA PHE A 17 9.99 10.68 -24.79
C PHE A 17 10.76 10.35 -23.50
N ALA A 18 11.47 11.38 -22.98
CA ALA A 18 12.02 11.26 -21.63
C ALA A 18 10.84 11.10 -20.65
N ILE A 19 10.98 10.16 -19.72
CA ILE A 19 9.97 9.87 -18.71
C ILE A 19 10.25 10.79 -17.53
N ASP A 20 9.29 11.64 -17.15
CA ASP A 20 9.35 12.43 -15.93
C ASP A 20 8.72 11.70 -14.72
N VAL A 21 8.80 12.33 -13.55
CA VAL A 21 8.22 11.75 -12.30
C VAL A 21 6.70 11.62 -12.40
N ASP A 22 6.03 12.59 -13.04
CA ASP A 22 4.57 12.60 -13.15
C ASP A 22 4.09 11.49 -14.09
N ASP A 23 4.80 11.24 -15.19
CA ASP A 23 4.56 10.11 -16.10
C ASP A 23 4.71 8.76 -15.37
N ALA A 24 5.74 8.63 -14.52
CA ALA A 24 5.97 7.43 -13.73
C ALA A 24 4.84 7.20 -12.71
N ILE A 25 4.39 8.26 -12.03
CA ILE A 25 3.26 8.18 -11.08
C ILE A 25 1.97 7.82 -11.81
N LYS A 26 1.67 8.49 -12.91
CA LYS A 26 0.49 8.20 -13.75
C LYS A 26 0.47 6.74 -14.19
N SER A 27 1.57 6.27 -14.76
CA SER A 27 1.69 4.87 -15.20
C SER A 27 1.51 3.89 -14.03
N THR A 28 2.02 4.23 -12.84
CA THR A 28 1.84 3.42 -11.64
C THR A 28 0.37 3.30 -11.27
N ILE A 29 -0.37 4.42 -11.26
CA ILE A 29 -1.80 4.44 -10.92
C ILE A 29 -2.62 3.65 -11.95
N GLU A 30 -2.31 3.80 -13.24
CA GLU A 30 -3.05 3.14 -14.31
C GLU A 30 -2.78 1.62 -14.42
N ASN A 31 -1.54 1.19 -14.17
CA ASN A 31 -1.09 -0.15 -14.52
C ASN A 31 -0.80 -1.06 -13.33
N ASN A 32 -0.54 -0.52 -12.13
CA ASN A 32 -0.14 -1.35 -10.99
C ASN A 32 -1.33 -2.18 -10.46
N PRO A 33 -1.20 -3.52 -10.35
CA PRO A 33 -2.28 -4.36 -9.84
C PRO A 33 -2.76 -4.00 -8.43
N LYS A 34 -1.91 -3.40 -7.59
CA LYS A 34 -2.29 -2.99 -6.23
C LYS A 34 -3.36 -1.90 -6.22
N VAL A 35 -3.37 -1.00 -7.24
CA VAL A 35 -4.43 0.01 -7.39
C VAL A 35 -5.77 -0.69 -7.62
N LYS A 36 -5.80 -1.68 -8.54
CA LYS A 36 -7.01 -2.45 -8.84
C LYS A 36 -7.49 -3.24 -7.63
N ILE A 37 -6.57 -3.86 -6.88
CA ILE A 37 -6.91 -4.58 -5.63
C ILE A 37 -7.51 -3.62 -4.60
N ALA A 38 -6.94 -2.42 -4.43
CA ALA A 38 -7.48 -1.43 -3.49
C ALA A 38 -8.86 -0.91 -3.94
N PHE A 39 -9.06 -0.74 -5.24
CA PHE A 39 -10.34 -0.34 -5.81
C PHE A 39 -11.42 -1.43 -5.63
N GLU A 40 -11.09 -2.70 -5.91
CA GLU A 40 -12.04 -3.81 -5.72
C GLU A 40 -12.45 -4.00 -4.24
N LYS A 41 -11.57 -3.71 -3.28
CA LYS A 41 -11.93 -3.69 -1.86
C LYS A 41 -12.93 -2.57 -1.53
N LEU A 42 -12.79 -1.44 -2.19
CA LEU A 42 -13.73 -0.33 -2.03
C LEU A 42 -15.11 -0.71 -2.59
N GLU A 43 -15.16 -1.33 -3.77
CA GLU A 43 -16.42 -1.85 -4.35
C GLU A 43 -17.03 -2.95 -3.46
N GLU A 44 -16.22 -3.88 -2.92
CA GLU A 44 -16.68 -4.85 -1.92
C GLU A 44 -17.35 -4.16 -0.72
N SER A 45 -16.75 -3.10 -0.20
CA SER A 45 -17.30 -2.35 0.94
C SER A 45 -18.61 -1.61 0.59
N LYS A 46 -18.75 -1.16 -0.65
CA LYS A 46 -19.99 -0.56 -1.17
C LYS A 46 -21.14 -1.58 -1.18
N GLU A 47 -20.88 -2.82 -1.60
CA GLU A 47 -21.86 -3.90 -1.55
C GLU A 47 -22.31 -4.26 -0.12
N LEU A 48 -21.48 -4.01 0.89
CA LEU A 48 -21.88 -4.20 2.30
C LEU A 48 -22.96 -3.20 2.74
N ILE A 49 -23.01 -2.00 2.15
CA ILE A 49 -24.10 -1.04 2.38
C ILE A 49 -25.41 -1.59 1.82
N GLU A 50 -25.39 -2.10 0.59
CA GLU A 50 -26.55 -2.74 -0.04
C GLU A 50 -27.03 -3.93 0.80
N ASN A 51 -26.13 -4.76 1.29
CA ASN A 51 -26.44 -5.87 2.18
C ASN A 51 -27.14 -5.40 3.47
N ALA A 52 -26.69 -4.29 4.05
CA ALA A 52 -27.33 -3.71 5.25
C ALA A 52 -28.76 -3.21 4.95
N TYR A 53 -28.98 -2.60 3.79
CA TYR A 53 -30.34 -2.23 3.33
C TYR A 53 -31.20 -3.45 3.10
N ASN A 54 -30.68 -4.50 2.49
CA ASN A 54 -31.39 -5.73 2.17
C ASN A 54 -31.86 -6.49 3.42
N GLN A 55 -31.24 -6.30 4.58
CA GLN A 55 -31.73 -6.83 5.85
C GLN A 55 -33.12 -6.32 6.26
N LYS A 56 -33.61 -5.23 5.65
CA LYS A 56 -34.98 -4.76 5.83
C LYS A 56 -36.01 -5.45 4.96
N LEU A 57 -35.57 -6.18 3.95
CA LEU A 57 -36.46 -6.89 3.04
C LEU A 57 -36.92 -8.23 3.62
N PRO A 58 -38.07 -8.77 3.15
CA PRO A 58 -38.48 -10.11 3.55
C PRO A 58 -37.56 -11.18 3.01
N THR A 59 -37.36 -12.22 3.79
CA THR A 59 -36.66 -13.43 3.36
C THR A 59 -37.70 -14.48 2.97
N ILE A 60 -37.59 -15.02 1.74
CA ILE A 60 -38.43 -16.11 1.25
C ILE A 60 -37.55 -17.35 1.12
N THR A 61 -37.97 -18.44 1.77
CA THR A 61 -37.23 -19.70 1.79
C THR A 61 -38.13 -20.84 1.38
N SER A 62 -37.68 -21.68 0.45
CA SER A 62 -38.31 -22.95 0.11
C SER A 62 -37.51 -24.08 0.75
N THR A 63 -38.18 -24.96 1.49
CA THR A 63 -37.59 -26.12 2.14
C THR A 63 -38.27 -27.39 1.67
N ILE A 64 -37.49 -28.36 1.19
CA ILE A 64 -37.94 -29.68 0.81
C ILE A 64 -37.23 -30.67 1.72
N SER A 65 -37.98 -31.52 2.40
CA SER A 65 -37.41 -32.51 3.28
C SER A 65 -38.15 -33.85 3.21
N GLY A 66 -37.42 -34.95 3.13
CA GLY A 66 -37.91 -36.30 3.31
C GLY A 66 -37.41 -36.84 4.67
N THR A 67 -38.32 -37.33 5.49
CA THR A 67 -37.99 -37.86 6.83
C THR A 67 -38.52 -39.28 6.94
N TYR A 68 -37.60 -40.21 7.16
CA TYR A 68 -37.97 -41.57 7.60
C TYR A 68 -37.92 -41.62 9.14
N SER A 69 -39.01 -42.10 9.76
CA SER A 69 -39.05 -42.29 11.21
C SER A 69 -39.56 -43.70 11.54
N ASN A 70 -38.82 -44.33 12.43
CA ASN A 70 -39.23 -45.60 13.05
C ASN A 70 -39.26 -45.34 14.56
N SER A 71 -40.43 -45.53 15.17
CA SER A 71 -40.60 -45.33 16.61
C SER A 71 -41.30 -46.50 17.24
N ASP A 72 -40.61 -47.15 18.19
CA ASP A 72 -41.19 -48.20 19.03
C ASP A 72 -42.00 -47.59 20.16
N SER A 73 -43.30 -47.85 20.20
CA SER A 73 -44.16 -47.46 21.32
C SER A 73 -44.87 -48.72 21.86
N SER A 74 -44.58 -49.05 23.12
CA SER A 74 -45.25 -50.13 23.84
C SER A 74 -46.09 -49.56 24.96
N THR A 75 -47.39 -49.85 24.99
CA THR A 75 -48.29 -49.70 26.15
C THR A 75 -48.68 -51.07 26.67
N ALA A 76 -49.17 -51.16 27.90
CA ALA A 76 -49.47 -52.41 28.56
C ALA A 76 -50.47 -53.35 27.81
N THR A 77 -51.10 -52.84 26.77
CA THR A 77 -52.09 -53.53 25.94
C THR A 77 -51.82 -53.58 24.46
N SER A 78 -50.82 -52.87 23.94
CA SER A 78 -50.48 -52.85 22.51
C SER A 78 -49.02 -52.42 22.28
N SER A 79 -48.31 -53.17 21.43
CA SER A 79 -47.00 -52.74 20.86
C SER A 79 -47.18 -52.49 19.40
N THR A 80 -46.85 -51.27 18.95
CA THR A 80 -46.84 -50.90 17.54
C THR A 80 -45.52 -50.25 17.17
N THR A 81 -44.93 -50.72 16.08
CA THR A 81 -43.72 -50.12 15.48
C THR A 81 -44.11 -49.47 14.18
N PRO A 82 -44.63 -48.24 14.19
CA PRO A 82 -45.01 -47.57 12.97
C PRO A 82 -43.77 -47.02 12.27
N GLU A 83 -43.48 -47.54 11.11
CA GLU A 83 -42.57 -46.94 10.15
C GLU A 83 -43.34 -45.87 9.33
N SER A 84 -42.83 -44.66 9.24
CA SER A 84 -43.43 -43.64 8.40
C SER A 84 -42.37 -42.89 7.60
N PHE A 85 -42.65 -42.66 6.35
CA PHE A 85 -41.91 -41.75 5.49
C PHE A 85 -42.75 -40.49 5.29
N THR A 86 -42.15 -39.31 5.50
CA THR A 86 -42.86 -38.05 5.38
C THR A 86 -42.08 -37.11 4.47
N ASP A 87 -42.70 -36.74 3.33
CA ASP A 87 -42.24 -35.68 2.46
C ASP A 87 -42.88 -34.36 2.85
N LYS A 88 -42.07 -33.32 2.94
CA LYS A 88 -42.53 -31.98 3.29
C LYS A 88 -42.00 -30.95 2.27
N TYR A 89 -42.90 -30.13 1.79
CA TYR A 89 -42.63 -28.99 0.93
C TYR A 89 -43.13 -27.73 1.62
N LYS A 90 -42.22 -26.86 2.03
CA LYS A 90 -42.53 -25.64 2.79
C LYS A 90 -42.02 -24.40 2.05
N LEU A 91 -42.89 -23.45 1.83
CA LEU A 91 -42.54 -22.08 1.42
C LEU A 91 -42.80 -21.14 2.62
N SER A 92 -41.79 -20.41 3.06
CA SER A 92 -41.91 -19.49 4.19
C SER A 92 -41.40 -18.10 3.83
N LEU A 93 -42.07 -17.08 4.35
CA LEU A 93 -41.65 -15.67 4.31
C LEU A 93 -41.49 -15.21 5.75
N THR A 94 -40.34 -14.57 6.03
CA THR A 94 -40.09 -13.91 7.31
C THR A 94 -39.69 -12.45 7.06
N GLN A 95 -40.26 -11.54 7.86
CA GLN A 95 -39.99 -10.11 7.77
C GLN A 95 -39.95 -9.55 9.16
N ASN A 96 -38.83 -8.90 9.52
CA ASN A 96 -38.80 -8.08 10.70
C ASN A 96 -39.50 -6.74 10.42
N LEU A 97 -40.54 -6.41 11.18
CA LEU A 97 -41.32 -5.20 11.04
C LEU A 97 -40.88 -4.08 11.98
N TYR A 98 -40.29 -4.45 13.12
CA TYR A 98 -39.79 -3.50 14.10
C TYR A 98 -38.64 -4.14 14.92
N ASP A 99 -37.53 -3.41 15.02
CA ASP A 99 -36.29 -3.83 15.71
C ASP A 99 -35.73 -2.71 16.60
N ALA A 100 -36.57 -1.80 17.05
CA ALA A 100 -36.17 -0.59 17.79
C ALA A 100 -35.19 0.32 17.04
N GLY A 101 -34.97 0.11 15.74
CA GLY A 101 -34.06 0.91 14.91
C GLY A 101 -32.66 0.32 14.72
N GLU A 102 -32.43 -0.91 15.14
CA GLU A 102 -31.12 -1.60 15.03
C GLU A 102 -30.63 -1.64 13.59
N LYS A 103 -31.48 -2.03 12.63
CA LYS A 103 -31.09 -2.06 11.20
C LYS A 103 -30.74 -0.70 10.62
N ASN A 104 -31.32 0.39 11.16
CA ASN A 104 -30.95 1.74 10.74
C ASN A 104 -29.54 2.09 11.20
N LEU A 105 -29.16 1.71 12.44
CA LEU A 105 -27.82 1.91 12.97
C LEU A 105 -26.80 1.02 12.23
N GLU A 106 -27.18 -0.19 11.84
CA GLU A 106 -26.30 -1.06 11.03
C GLU A 106 -26.05 -0.50 9.62
N ILE A 107 -27.06 0.12 8.99
CA ILE A 107 -26.89 0.85 7.71
C ILE A 107 -25.95 2.06 7.91
N GLU A 108 -26.12 2.84 8.96
CA GLU A 108 -25.24 3.96 9.26
C GLU A 108 -23.80 3.48 9.52
N ARG A 109 -23.65 2.40 10.28
CA ARG A 109 -22.36 1.75 10.51
C ARG A 109 -21.71 1.28 9.21
N SER A 110 -22.46 0.66 8.30
CA SER A 110 -21.94 0.21 6.99
C SER A 110 -21.44 1.39 6.16
N LYS A 111 -22.07 2.55 6.23
CA LYS A 111 -21.58 3.78 5.57
C LYS A 111 -20.26 4.25 6.15
N ILE A 112 -20.13 4.29 7.49
CA ILE A 112 -18.85 4.65 8.15
C ILE A 112 -17.74 3.66 7.76
N LEU A 113 -18.04 2.37 7.66
CA LEU A 113 -17.07 1.36 7.20
C LEU A 113 -16.65 1.59 5.74
N PHE A 114 -17.58 2.04 4.90
CA PHE A 114 -17.27 2.45 3.53
C PHE A 114 -16.38 3.70 3.49
N ASP A 115 -16.68 4.72 4.29
CA ASP A 115 -15.84 5.92 4.41
C ASP A 115 -14.42 5.57 4.88
N LYS A 116 -14.28 4.60 5.80
CA LYS A 116 -12.97 4.05 6.18
C LYS A 116 -12.26 3.41 4.99
N GLU A 117 -12.96 2.66 4.15
CA GLU A 117 -12.34 2.00 3.00
C GLU A 117 -11.93 3.00 1.93
N ILE A 118 -12.65 4.13 1.76
CA ILE A 118 -12.18 5.26 0.94
C ILE A 118 -10.84 5.79 1.45
N ILE A 119 -10.68 5.95 2.77
CA ILE A 119 -9.42 6.42 3.35
C ILE A 119 -8.31 5.38 3.17
N ASN A 120 -8.59 4.08 3.36
CA ASN A 120 -7.66 2.98 3.10
C ASN A 120 -7.20 2.94 1.64
N PHE A 121 -8.14 3.18 0.71
CA PHE A 121 -7.83 3.32 -0.71
C PHE A 121 -6.84 4.48 -0.92
N LYS A 122 -7.11 5.66 -0.37
CA LYS A 122 -6.21 6.84 -0.46
C LYS A 122 -4.82 6.55 0.11
N ILE A 123 -4.72 5.91 1.26
CA ILE A 123 -3.44 5.48 1.85
C ILE A 123 -2.69 4.54 0.90
N SER A 124 -3.38 3.54 0.35
CA SER A 124 -2.78 2.56 -0.57
C SER A 124 -2.21 3.21 -1.84
N ILE A 125 -2.92 4.19 -2.39
CA ILE A 125 -2.45 4.96 -3.55
C ILE A 125 -1.26 5.85 -3.17
N GLN A 126 -1.33 6.53 -2.02
CA GLN A 126 -0.24 7.37 -1.52
C GLN A 126 1.06 6.57 -1.35
N ASP A 127 0.98 5.38 -0.76
CA ASP A 127 2.13 4.48 -0.60
C ASP A 127 2.71 4.01 -1.94
N LEU A 128 1.83 3.78 -2.93
CA LEU A 128 2.25 3.41 -4.28
C LEU A 128 2.95 4.57 -4.99
N ILE A 129 2.43 5.80 -4.86
CA ILE A 129 3.06 7.02 -5.40
C ILE A 129 4.45 7.22 -4.78
N LEU A 130 4.57 7.11 -3.44
CA LEU A 130 5.86 7.19 -2.77
C LEU A 130 6.82 6.10 -3.23
N SER A 131 6.32 4.88 -3.46
CA SER A 131 7.11 3.76 -3.99
C SER A 131 7.58 4.04 -5.42
N ALA A 132 6.75 4.62 -6.28
CA ALA A 132 7.10 5.01 -7.63
C ALA A 132 8.17 6.10 -7.64
N ILE A 133 8.00 7.16 -6.84
CA ILE A 133 8.97 8.25 -6.68
C ILE A 133 10.32 7.70 -6.19
N ASN A 134 10.30 6.86 -5.14
CA ASN A 134 11.53 6.24 -4.65
C ASN A 134 12.19 5.35 -5.69
N GLY A 135 11.43 4.55 -6.43
CA GLY A 135 11.92 3.73 -7.53
C GLY A 135 12.57 4.58 -8.62
N TYR A 136 11.90 5.64 -9.05
CA TYR A 136 12.40 6.61 -10.03
C TYR A 136 13.72 7.25 -9.61
N LEU A 137 13.75 7.83 -8.41
CA LEU A 137 14.94 8.48 -7.85
C LEU A 137 16.09 7.50 -7.62
N THR A 138 15.78 6.25 -7.31
CA THR A 138 16.79 5.19 -7.12
C THR A 138 17.48 4.82 -8.43
N VAL A 139 16.73 4.74 -9.55
CA VAL A 139 17.33 4.51 -10.87
C VAL A 139 18.27 5.65 -11.22
N ILE A 140 17.85 6.91 -11.09
CA ILE A 140 18.71 8.08 -11.38
C ILE A 140 19.96 8.06 -10.49
N ASN A 141 19.81 7.79 -9.20
CA ASN A 141 20.93 7.73 -8.27
C ASN A 141 21.96 6.66 -8.68
N TYR A 142 21.52 5.45 -9.05
CA TYR A 142 22.43 4.40 -9.48
C TYR A 142 22.99 4.62 -10.88
N GLU A 143 22.26 5.27 -11.77
CA GLU A 143 22.80 5.70 -13.07
C GLU A 143 23.98 6.66 -12.87
N LYS A 144 23.83 7.66 -12.00
CA LYS A 144 24.90 8.63 -11.69
C LYS A 144 26.08 7.98 -10.96
N SER A 145 25.79 7.01 -10.06
CA SER A 145 26.83 6.23 -9.39
C SER A 145 27.62 5.35 -10.37
N LEU A 146 26.94 4.75 -11.34
CA LEU A 146 27.57 3.98 -12.41
C LEU A 146 28.43 4.87 -13.31
N GLU A 147 27.94 6.04 -13.68
CA GLU A 147 28.71 7.03 -14.46
C GLU A 147 30.00 7.44 -13.72
N ALA A 148 29.92 7.70 -12.41
CA ALA A 148 31.08 8.04 -11.58
C ALA A 148 32.06 6.86 -11.47
N SER A 149 31.57 5.63 -11.26
CA SER A 149 32.40 4.42 -11.18
C SER A 149 33.09 4.11 -12.49
N ASN A 150 32.44 4.31 -13.65
CA ASN A 150 33.07 4.18 -14.95
C ASN A 150 34.26 5.16 -15.12
N LYS A 151 34.06 6.44 -14.77
CA LYS A 151 35.11 7.46 -14.84
C LYS A 151 36.31 7.12 -13.93
N ASN A 152 36.02 6.65 -12.72
CA ASN A 152 37.05 6.20 -11.80
C ASN A 152 37.83 5.00 -12.35
N PHE A 153 37.13 3.97 -12.86
CA PHE A 153 37.76 2.79 -13.46
C PHE A 153 38.66 3.16 -14.65
N ASP A 154 38.19 4.03 -15.55
CA ASP A 154 38.97 4.53 -16.68
C ASP A 154 40.22 5.29 -16.23
N SER A 155 40.14 6.08 -15.16
CA SER A 155 41.27 6.83 -14.62
C SER A 155 42.29 5.91 -13.98
N VAL A 156 41.85 4.96 -13.14
CA VAL A 156 42.73 3.98 -12.46
C VAL A 156 43.38 3.02 -13.46
N THR A 157 42.67 2.64 -14.51
CA THR A 157 43.24 1.83 -15.60
C THR A 157 44.42 2.53 -16.26
N ARG A 158 44.26 3.81 -16.63
CA ARG A 158 45.37 4.61 -17.19
C ARG A 158 46.52 4.74 -16.21
N PHE A 159 46.28 4.92 -14.91
CA PHE A 159 47.35 5.00 -13.91
C PHE A 159 48.10 3.71 -13.74
N LEU A 160 47.44 2.56 -13.82
CA LEU A 160 48.08 1.25 -13.81
C LEU A 160 49.00 1.07 -15.04
N ASP A 161 48.55 1.42 -16.25
CA ASP A 161 49.34 1.31 -17.48
C ASP A 161 50.57 2.23 -17.45
N GLU A 162 50.40 3.48 -16.98
CA GLU A 162 51.52 4.38 -16.78
C GLU A 162 52.51 3.86 -15.76
N THR A 163 52.05 3.30 -14.64
CA THR A 163 52.90 2.78 -13.56
C THR A 163 53.66 1.54 -14.01
N LYS A 164 53.03 0.63 -14.78
CA LYS A 164 53.68 -0.51 -15.41
C LYS A 164 54.83 -0.06 -16.33
N THR A 165 54.54 0.90 -17.21
CA THR A 165 55.55 1.46 -18.12
C THR A 165 56.72 2.09 -17.34
N LYS A 166 56.46 2.85 -16.29
CA LYS A 166 57.51 3.46 -15.45
C LYS A 166 58.30 2.42 -14.65
N PHE A 167 57.68 1.35 -14.21
CA PHE A 167 58.32 0.24 -13.52
C PHE A 167 59.27 -0.50 -14.47
N ASP A 168 58.84 -0.80 -15.68
CA ASP A 168 59.66 -1.47 -16.71
C ASP A 168 60.88 -0.61 -17.11
N LEU A 169 60.73 0.71 -17.05
CA LEU A 169 61.83 1.67 -17.29
C LEU A 169 62.68 1.93 -16.04
N GLY A 170 62.37 1.31 -14.90
CA GLY A 170 63.09 1.48 -13.63
C GLY A 170 62.83 2.81 -12.92
N SER A 171 61.80 3.56 -13.29
CA SER A 171 61.44 4.85 -12.73
C SER A 171 60.27 4.82 -11.73
N ALA A 172 59.63 3.66 -11.52
CA ALA A 172 58.66 3.40 -10.46
C ALA A 172 59.14 2.23 -9.60
N THR A 173 58.66 2.17 -8.35
CA THR A 173 58.97 1.11 -7.40
C THR A 173 58.01 -0.06 -7.54
N LEU A 174 58.39 -1.26 -7.03
CA LEU A 174 57.46 -2.40 -6.93
C LEU A 174 56.24 -2.04 -6.04
N TYR A 175 56.44 -1.20 -5.02
CA TYR A 175 55.38 -0.71 -4.18
C TYR A 175 54.31 0.09 -4.98
N ASP A 176 54.76 1.03 -5.85
CA ASP A 176 53.89 1.81 -6.70
C ASP A 176 53.07 0.92 -7.64
N LEU A 177 53.72 -0.09 -8.24
CA LEU A 177 53.06 -1.06 -9.12
C LEU A 177 51.99 -1.87 -8.38
N GLN A 178 52.31 -2.40 -7.20
CA GLN A 178 51.39 -3.20 -6.40
C GLN A 178 50.20 -2.36 -5.89
N ASN A 179 50.42 -1.08 -5.55
CA ASN A 179 49.32 -0.17 -5.21
C ASN A 179 48.40 0.10 -6.40
N ALA A 180 48.96 0.34 -7.57
CA ALA A 180 48.15 0.58 -8.77
C ALA A 180 47.37 -0.69 -9.19
N GLU A 181 47.94 -1.90 -9.08
CA GLU A 181 47.23 -3.16 -9.29
C GLU A 181 46.10 -3.38 -8.27
N SER A 182 46.33 -3.08 -6.99
CA SER A 182 45.30 -3.15 -5.95
C SER A 182 44.15 -2.15 -6.21
N ALA A 183 44.46 -0.91 -6.55
CA ALA A 183 43.49 0.11 -6.86
C ALA A 183 42.64 -0.26 -8.10
N PHE A 184 43.27 -0.87 -9.13
CA PHE A 184 42.57 -1.36 -10.30
C PHE A 184 41.55 -2.45 -9.93
N ALA A 185 41.94 -3.44 -9.14
CA ALA A 185 41.04 -4.52 -8.70
C ALA A 185 39.84 -3.96 -7.87
N ILE A 186 40.07 -2.92 -7.03
CA ILE A 186 39.02 -2.22 -6.29
C ILE A 186 38.10 -1.47 -7.25
N ALA A 187 38.64 -0.71 -8.20
CA ALA A 187 37.85 0.04 -9.18
C ALA A 187 37.00 -0.87 -10.07
N GLU A 188 37.55 -2.01 -10.51
CA GLU A 188 36.84 -3.05 -11.29
C GLU A 188 35.65 -3.60 -10.47
N THR A 189 35.88 -3.91 -9.18
CA THR A 189 34.83 -4.40 -8.29
C THR A 189 33.75 -3.36 -8.07
N ASN A 190 34.13 -2.08 -7.83
CA ASN A 190 33.19 -1.00 -7.65
C ASN A 190 32.32 -0.74 -8.88
N LEU A 191 32.91 -0.80 -10.07
CA LEU A 191 32.18 -0.69 -11.32
C LEU A 191 31.19 -1.85 -11.50
N PHE A 192 31.60 -3.08 -11.21
CA PHE A 192 30.71 -4.24 -11.27
C PHE A 192 29.52 -4.08 -10.31
N ILE A 193 29.77 -3.66 -9.06
CA ILE A 193 28.71 -3.42 -8.06
C ILE A 193 27.76 -2.32 -8.54
N ALA A 194 28.29 -1.20 -9.05
CA ALA A 194 27.48 -0.10 -9.56
C ALA A 194 26.59 -0.53 -10.74
N GLN A 195 27.11 -1.35 -11.67
CA GLN A 195 26.34 -1.92 -12.76
C GLN A 195 25.20 -2.80 -12.26
N GLN A 196 25.48 -3.72 -11.32
CA GLN A 196 24.46 -4.62 -10.78
C GLN A 196 23.35 -3.82 -10.04
N ASN A 197 23.72 -2.82 -9.25
CA ASN A 197 22.76 -1.96 -8.54
C ASN A 197 21.86 -1.18 -9.52
N TYR A 198 22.43 -0.66 -10.61
CA TYR A 198 21.67 0.01 -11.65
C TYR A 198 20.69 -0.95 -12.34
N ASP A 199 21.13 -2.15 -12.71
CA ASP A 199 20.27 -3.13 -13.39
C ASP A 199 19.13 -3.62 -12.48
N VAL A 200 19.40 -3.89 -11.20
CA VAL A 200 18.36 -4.25 -10.21
C VAL A 200 17.36 -3.09 -10.00
N SER A 201 17.87 -1.86 -9.97
CA SER A 201 16.98 -0.68 -9.82
C SER A 201 16.01 -0.53 -10.99
N LYS A 202 16.45 -0.79 -12.23
CA LYS A 202 15.58 -0.76 -13.43
C LYS A 202 14.50 -1.84 -13.37
N ILE A 203 14.85 -3.05 -12.93
CA ILE A 203 13.88 -4.15 -12.76
C ILE A 203 12.84 -3.77 -11.70
N THR A 204 13.29 -3.19 -10.59
CA THR A 204 12.41 -2.76 -9.50
C THR A 204 11.47 -1.63 -9.94
N PHE A 205 11.99 -0.65 -10.66
CA PHE A 205 11.21 0.44 -11.26
C PHE A 205 10.15 -0.11 -12.21
N ASN A 206 10.53 -0.97 -13.14
CA ASN A 206 9.58 -1.58 -14.10
C ASN A 206 8.46 -2.34 -13.37
N ARG A 207 8.76 -3.07 -12.30
CA ARG A 207 7.75 -3.77 -11.50
C ARG A 207 6.74 -2.81 -10.83
N ILE A 208 7.20 -1.64 -10.37
CA ILE A 208 6.36 -0.68 -9.65
C ILE A 208 5.57 0.17 -10.65
N VAL A 209 6.25 0.71 -11.65
CA VAL A 209 5.73 1.72 -12.57
C VAL A 209 5.08 1.09 -13.82
N GLY A 210 5.53 -0.09 -14.22
CA GLY A 210 5.06 -0.74 -15.45
C GLY A 210 5.70 -0.23 -16.75
N LEU A 211 6.72 0.65 -16.64
CA LEU A 211 7.49 1.20 -17.77
C LEU A 211 8.96 0.74 -17.68
N GLU A 212 9.63 0.66 -18.82
CA GLU A 212 11.09 0.48 -18.85
C GLU A 212 11.77 1.79 -18.41
N ALA A 213 12.80 1.67 -17.56
CA ALA A 213 13.59 2.82 -17.09
C ALA A 213 14.59 3.25 -18.17
N VAL A 214 14.10 4.01 -19.17
CA VAL A 214 14.89 4.53 -20.29
C VAL A 214 14.71 6.04 -20.36
N ASN A 215 15.82 6.78 -20.41
CA ASN A 215 15.85 8.25 -20.53
C ASN A 215 14.99 8.94 -19.45
N LEU A 216 15.24 8.61 -18.17
CA LEU A 216 14.58 9.29 -17.06
C LEU A 216 15.08 10.73 -16.96
N GLU A 217 14.16 11.69 -16.84
CA GLU A 217 14.52 13.08 -16.61
C GLU A 217 15.08 13.28 -15.21
N ASP A 218 16.11 14.11 -15.09
CA ASP A 218 16.64 14.42 -13.77
C ASP A 218 15.67 15.36 -13.03
N VAL A 219 15.32 15.02 -11.80
CA VAL A 219 14.37 15.79 -11.00
C VAL A 219 15.00 17.11 -10.57
N ILE A 220 14.33 18.23 -10.87
CA ILE A 220 14.77 19.55 -10.45
C ILE A 220 14.77 19.64 -8.91
N ASP A 221 15.80 20.24 -8.33
CA ASP A 221 15.94 20.39 -6.88
C ASP A 221 14.74 21.11 -6.25
N LEU A 222 13.97 20.37 -5.44
CA LEU A 222 12.83 20.90 -4.68
C LEU A 222 13.32 21.64 -3.43
N ASN A 223 13.92 22.84 -3.63
CA ASN A 223 14.38 23.66 -2.51
C ASN A 223 13.21 24.49 -1.94
N LYS A 224 12.26 23.86 -1.27
CA LYS A 224 11.11 24.50 -0.63
C LYS A 224 11.41 24.86 0.82
N ASN A 225 10.92 26.02 1.26
CA ASN A 225 10.93 26.38 2.67
C ASN A 225 9.63 25.87 3.31
N ILE A 226 9.77 24.95 4.26
CA ILE A 226 8.66 24.37 4.99
C ILE A 226 8.58 25.04 6.35
N ASN A 227 7.39 25.48 6.76
CA ASN A 227 7.14 25.98 8.09
C ASN A 227 6.70 24.80 8.98
N LEU A 228 7.49 24.52 10.04
CA LEU A 228 7.22 23.37 10.92
C LEU A 228 5.86 23.46 11.62
N GLU A 229 5.48 24.65 12.11
CA GLU A 229 4.21 24.82 12.82
C GLU A 229 3.01 24.58 11.91
N LEU A 230 3.05 25.11 10.69
CA LEU A 230 2.02 24.87 9.68
C LEU A 230 1.98 23.40 9.26
N PHE A 231 3.13 22.78 9.09
CA PHE A 231 3.23 21.36 8.75
C PHE A 231 2.58 20.47 9.82
N ILE A 232 2.94 20.68 11.11
CA ILE A 232 2.32 19.93 12.21
C ILE A 232 0.81 20.12 12.23
N LYS A 233 0.34 21.38 12.06
CA LYS A 233 -1.10 21.66 12.01
C LYS A 233 -1.80 20.96 10.85
N ASN A 234 -1.18 20.91 9.67
CA ASN A 234 -1.72 20.18 8.52
C ASN A 234 -1.80 18.68 8.80
N VAL A 235 -0.74 18.09 9.42
CA VAL A 235 -0.75 16.68 9.83
C VAL A 235 -1.90 16.39 10.80
N GLU A 236 -2.12 17.24 11.81
CA GLU A 236 -3.22 17.06 12.77
C GLU A 236 -4.61 17.11 12.13
N ASN A 237 -4.78 17.89 11.05
CA ASN A 237 -6.07 18.08 10.43
C ASN A 237 -6.37 17.13 9.26
N ASN A 238 -5.34 16.73 8.49
CA ASN A 238 -5.54 16.09 7.20
C ASN A 238 -4.90 14.70 7.10
N ASN A 239 -4.21 14.23 8.15
CA ASN A 239 -3.56 12.92 8.11
C ASN A 239 -4.58 11.79 8.02
N TYR A 240 -4.40 10.90 7.05
CA TYR A 240 -5.34 9.79 6.81
C TYR A 240 -5.42 8.80 7.97
N SER A 241 -4.34 8.60 8.74
CA SER A 241 -4.38 7.71 9.91
C SER A 241 -5.27 8.27 11.02
N LEU A 242 -5.27 9.60 11.24
CA LEU A 242 -6.18 10.24 12.18
C LEU A 242 -7.63 10.17 11.69
N ALA A 243 -7.86 10.39 10.40
CA ALA A 243 -9.19 10.25 9.81
C ALA A 243 -9.74 8.82 9.92
N LEU A 244 -8.90 7.78 9.80
CA LEU A 244 -9.28 6.39 10.07
C LEU A 244 -9.70 6.18 11.52
N LEU A 245 -8.92 6.70 12.48
CA LEU A 245 -9.21 6.56 13.90
C LEU A 245 -10.47 7.33 14.33
N ASP A 246 -10.74 8.48 13.70
CA ASP A 246 -11.99 9.21 13.93
C ASP A 246 -13.21 8.37 13.49
N ASN A 247 -13.14 7.76 12.31
CA ASN A 247 -14.17 6.81 11.86
C ASN A 247 -14.24 5.55 12.75
N ASP A 248 -13.16 5.11 13.39
CA ASP A 248 -13.18 4.02 14.37
C ASP A 248 -13.95 4.42 15.65
N ILE A 249 -13.79 5.65 16.10
CA ILE A 249 -14.58 6.19 17.22
C ILE A 249 -16.07 6.21 16.86
N LEU A 250 -16.42 6.71 15.66
CA LEU A 250 -17.81 6.74 15.18
C LEU A 250 -18.38 5.32 15.07
N ASN A 251 -17.68 4.37 14.47
CA ASN A 251 -18.08 2.96 14.36
C ASN A 251 -18.29 2.33 15.74
N THR A 252 -17.39 2.57 16.70
CA THR A 252 -17.49 2.01 18.05
C THR A 252 -18.67 2.62 18.83
N ASN A 253 -18.95 3.90 18.60
CA ASN A 253 -20.11 4.57 19.18
C ASN A 253 -21.42 3.98 18.64
N LEU A 254 -21.50 3.69 17.33
CA LEU A 254 -22.66 2.99 16.75
C LEU A 254 -22.81 1.56 17.30
N LEU A 255 -21.73 0.82 17.48
CA LEU A 255 -21.76 -0.50 18.12
C LEU A 255 -22.29 -0.41 19.55
N LEU A 256 -21.88 0.60 20.30
CA LEU A 256 -22.45 0.86 21.65
C LEU A 256 -23.94 1.20 21.59
N ALA A 257 -24.38 1.97 20.58
CA ALA A 257 -25.79 2.30 20.39
C ALA A 257 -26.61 1.06 20.04
N ILE A 258 -26.12 0.19 19.16
CA ILE A 258 -26.74 -1.10 18.77
C ILE A 258 -26.86 -1.98 20.01
N GLU A 259 -25.80 -2.14 20.80
CA GLU A 259 -25.83 -2.97 22.01
C GLU A 259 -26.90 -2.52 23.03
N LYS A 260 -27.16 -1.21 23.11
CA LYS A 260 -28.25 -0.66 23.96
C LYS A 260 -29.65 -1.03 23.47
N LEU A 261 -29.77 -1.49 22.21
CA LEU A 261 -31.07 -1.91 21.62
C LEU A 261 -31.39 -3.38 21.86
N ASN A 262 -30.41 -4.24 22.22
CA ASN A 262 -30.58 -5.67 22.42
C ASN A 262 -31.70 -6.05 23.42
N ASN A 263 -32.09 -5.13 24.32
CA ASN A 263 -33.18 -5.31 25.27
C ASN A 263 -34.49 -4.62 24.85
N LYS A 264 -34.56 -4.14 23.62
CA LYS A 264 -35.79 -3.51 23.12
C LYS A 264 -36.68 -4.57 22.48
N PRO A 265 -38.01 -4.33 22.45
CA PRO A 265 -38.93 -5.23 21.78
C PRO A 265 -38.65 -5.33 20.27
N SER A 266 -38.85 -6.53 19.69
CA SER A 266 -38.90 -6.74 18.23
C SER A 266 -40.26 -7.31 17.80
N LEU A 267 -40.67 -6.98 16.57
CA LEU A 267 -41.89 -7.47 15.95
C LEU A 267 -41.57 -8.13 14.62
N ASP A 268 -41.90 -9.40 14.51
CA ASP A 268 -41.63 -10.21 13.34
C ASP A 268 -42.92 -10.73 12.71
N LEU A 269 -43.04 -10.62 11.39
CA LEU A 269 -44.07 -11.27 10.58
C LEU A 269 -43.50 -12.59 10.04
N SER A 270 -44.23 -13.68 10.22
CA SER A 270 -43.94 -14.96 9.58
C SER A 270 -45.17 -15.48 8.86
N THR A 271 -44.99 -15.95 7.65
CA THR A 271 -46.03 -16.68 6.92
C THR A 271 -45.44 -17.88 6.25
N SER A 272 -46.20 -18.99 6.21
CA SER A 272 -45.75 -20.18 5.49
C SER A 272 -46.91 -20.98 4.95
N VAL A 273 -46.65 -21.65 3.84
CA VAL A 273 -47.50 -22.74 3.30
C VAL A 273 -46.65 -24.00 3.28
N GLU A 274 -47.19 -25.07 3.90
CA GLU A 274 -46.55 -26.37 4.00
C GLU A 274 -47.48 -27.43 3.45
N TYR A 275 -47.01 -28.20 2.48
CA TYR A 275 -47.60 -29.45 2.07
C TYR A 275 -46.77 -30.60 2.66
N SER A 276 -47.45 -31.56 3.26
CA SER A 276 -46.81 -32.79 3.80
C SER A 276 -47.58 -34.01 3.35
N ASP A 277 -46.86 -35.00 2.85
CA ASP A 277 -47.36 -36.33 2.56
C ASP A 277 -46.67 -37.34 3.48
N SER A 278 -47.44 -37.98 4.33
CA SER A 278 -46.93 -39.01 5.24
C SER A 278 -47.48 -40.36 4.83
N GLY A 279 -46.66 -41.12 4.08
CA GLY A 279 -46.95 -42.50 3.69
C GLY A 279 -46.71 -43.50 4.83
N ARG A 280 -47.76 -44.14 5.31
CA ARG A 280 -47.69 -45.49 5.95
C ARG A 280 -47.96 -46.53 4.87
N ILE A 281 -47.37 -47.72 5.05
CA ILE A 281 -47.56 -48.84 4.09
C ILE A 281 -49.05 -49.14 3.81
N ASP A 282 -49.95 -48.75 4.72
CA ASP A 282 -51.39 -49.00 4.62
C ASP A 282 -52.30 -47.75 4.61
N SER A 283 -51.78 -46.52 4.81
CA SER A 283 -52.56 -45.28 4.78
C SER A 283 -51.69 -44.03 4.71
N GLY A 284 -51.68 -43.34 3.59
CA GLY A 284 -51.08 -42.01 3.41
C GLY A 284 -51.98 -40.89 3.97
N THR A 285 -51.40 -39.85 4.52
CA THR A 285 -52.12 -38.64 4.93
C THR A 285 -51.48 -37.42 4.29
N GLU A 286 -52.18 -36.82 3.36
CA GLU A 286 -51.81 -35.53 2.75
C GLU A 286 -52.37 -34.39 3.59
N LYS A 287 -51.52 -33.38 3.87
CA LYS A 287 -51.96 -32.24 4.64
C LYS A 287 -51.35 -30.97 4.07
N THR A 288 -52.19 -29.98 3.85
CA THR A 288 -51.77 -28.60 3.48
C THR A 288 -52.06 -27.65 4.65
N ASN A 289 -51.04 -26.98 5.17
CA ASN A 289 -51.16 -26.00 6.24
C ASN A 289 -50.71 -24.62 5.75
N GLY A 290 -51.56 -23.61 5.89
CA GLY A 290 -51.20 -22.22 5.76
C GLY A 290 -51.12 -21.55 7.12
N THR A 291 -50.05 -20.82 7.44
CA THR A 291 -49.90 -20.06 8.67
C THR A 291 -49.50 -18.63 8.39
N ILE A 292 -50.06 -17.68 9.15
CA ILE A 292 -49.61 -16.32 9.25
C ILE A 292 -49.54 -15.95 10.72
N GLY A 293 -48.44 -15.37 11.14
CA GLY A 293 -48.22 -15.02 12.53
C GLY A 293 -47.46 -13.69 12.67
N LEU A 294 -47.84 -12.94 13.70
CA LEU A 294 -47.09 -11.80 14.20
C LEU A 294 -46.53 -12.18 15.56
N THR A 295 -45.23 -12.07 15.72
CA THR A 295 -44.53 -12.38 16.98
C THR A 295 -43.90 -11.13 17.54
N LEU A 296 -44.42 -10.64 18.69
CA LEU A 296 -43.80 -9.59 19.47
C LEU A 296 -42.92 -10.25 20.54
N THR A 297 -41.61 -10.03 20.44
CA THR A 297 -40.63 -10.51 21.42
C THR A 297 -40.24 -9.36 22.33
N ILE A 298 -40.47 -9.51 23.64
CA ILE A 298 -40.09 -8.54 24.66
C ILE A 298 -39.12 -9.22 25.64
N PRO A 299 -37.82 -8.88 25.57
CA PRO A 299 -36.82 -9.43 26.51
C PRO A 299 -37.11 -8.88 27.91
N VAL A 300 -37.44 -9.75 28.86
CA VAL A 300 -37.75 -9.38 30.26
C VAL A 300 -36.52 -9.48 31.14
N PHE A 301 -35.70 -10.55 30.94
CA PHE A 301 -34.49 -10.78 31.70
C PHE A 301 -33.50 -11.63 30.90
N GLN A 302 -32.30 -11.11 30.67
CA GLN A 302 -31.22 -11.76 29.89
C GLN A 302 -29.94 -11.97 30.72
N LYS A 303 -30.05 -12.45 31.95
CA LYS A 303 -28.91 -12.80 32.83
C LYS A 303 -27.90 -11.68 33.07
N ASN A 304 -28.28 -10.40 32.97
CA ASN A 304 -27.42 -9.20 33.05
C ASN A 304 -26.24 -9.16 32.04
N ASN A 305 -26.23 -9.99 30.98
CA ASN A 305 -25.19 -9.94 29.96
C ASN A 305 -25.17 -8.58 29.26
N ASP A 306 -26.33 -8.01 28.98
CA ASP A 306 -26.53 -6.71 28.32
C ASP A 306 -25.79 -5.56 29.05
N LYS A 307 -25.87 -5.52 30.39
CA LYS A 307 -25.15 -4.51 31.17
C LYS A 307 -23.64 -4.70 31.11
N SER A 308 -23.19 -5.95 31.01
CA SER A 308 -21.78 -6.29 30.85
C SER A 308 -21.28 -5.89 29.45
N ASP A 309 -22.08 -6.20 28.42
CA ASP A 309 -21.73 -5.88 27.03
C ASP A 309 -21.75 -4.37 26.78
N ILE A 310 -22.71 -3.63 27.32
CA ILE A 310 -22.71 -2.15 27.30
C ILE A 310 -21.42 -1.61 27.94
N ARG A 311 -21.01 -2.09 29.13
CA ARG A 311 -19.76 -1.63 29.76
C ARG A 311 -18.54 -2.00 28.93
N LYS A 312 -18.53 -3.17 28.28
CA LYS A 312 -17.48 -3.61 27.35
C LYS A 312 -17.36 -2.63 26.19
N TYR A 313 -18.45 -2.25 25.55
CA TYR A 313 -18.42 -1.30 24.42
C TYR A 313 -18.12 0.13 24.88
N GLN A 314 -18.52 0.55 26.08
CA GLN A 314 -18.06 1.81 26.67
C GLN A 314 -16.53 1.83 26.85
N SER A 315 -15.96 0.71 27.34
CA SER A 315 -14.50 0.59 27.47
C SER A 315 -13.79 0.56 26.11
N LYS A 316 -14.40 -0.04 25.09
CA LYS A 316 -13.85 -0.03 23.71
C LYS A 316 -13.88 1.40 23.12
N LEU A 317 -14.96 2.15 23.34
CA LEU A 317 -15.06 3.54 22.89
C LEU A 317 -13.95 4.40 23.52
N LEU A 318 -13.77 4.30 24.84
CA LEU A 318 -12.67 5.00 25.52
C LEU A 318 -11.29 4.56 25.01
N GLN A 319 -11.09 3.27 24.69
CA GLN A 319 -9.85 2.80 24.06
C GLN A 319 -9.63 3.44 22.69
N SER A 320 -10.67 3.55 21.85
CA SER A 320 -10.57 4.20 20.54
C SER A 320 -10.21 5.69 20.66
N GLU A 321 -10.83 6.39 21.61
CA GLU A 321 -10.53 7.81 21.91
C GLU A 321 -9.07 8.01 22.37
N LEU A 322 -8.62 7.16 23.31
CA LEU A 322 -7.23 7.21 23.80
C LEU A 322 -6.22 6.84 22.70
N THR A 323 -6.55 5.89 21.83
CA THR A 323 -5.69 5.53 20.67
C THR A 323 -5.58 6.69 19.69
N PHE A 324 -6.66 7.44 19.45
CA PHE A 324 -6.62 8.64 18.63
C PHE A 324 -5.65 9.70 19.20
N GLU A 325 -5.76 10.00 20.51
CA GLU A 325 -4.90 10.99 21.18
C GLU A 325 -3.43 10.55 21.20
N ASP A 326 -3.14 9.27 21.45
CA ASP A 326 -1.79 8.69 21.43
C ASP A 326 -1.17 8.78 20.02
N THR A 327 -1.92 8.34 19.00
CA THR A 327 -1.48 8.42 17.60
C THR A 327 -1.25 9.86 17.15
N LYS A 328 -2.07 10.81 17.59
CA LYS A 328 -1.89 12.23 17.30
C LYS A 328 -0.55 12.76 17.85
N GLN A 329 -0.18 12.36 19.07
CA GLN A 329 1.11 12.72 19.66
C GLN A 329 2.29 12.08 18.89
N ASP A 330 2.17 10.80 18.53
CA ASP A 330 3.17 10.09 17.73
C ASP A 330 3.37 10.75 16.36
N LEU A 331 2.30 11.13 15.68
CA LEU A 331 2.37 11.82 14.39
C LEU A 331 3.04 13.20 14.51
N THR A 332 2.83 13.92 15.61
CA THR A 332 3.51 15.19 15.89
C THR A 332 5.04 15.00 16.04
N ILE A 333 5.44 13.92 16.72
CA ILE A 333 6.85 13.54 16.85
C ILE A 333 7.41 13.13 15.49
N GLN A 334 6.68 12.32 14.74
CA GLN A 334 7.06 11.87 13.39
C GLN A 334 7.22 13.06 12.43
N ALA A 335 6.29 14.01 12.44
CA ALA A 335 6.36 15.23 11.64
C ALA A 335 7.62 16.06 11.98
N SER A 336 7.91 16.23 13.29
CA SER A 336 9.09 16.92 13.73
C SER A 336 10.40 16.25 13.29
N ASN A 337 10.44 14.91 13.34
CA ASN A 337 11.60 14.14 12.90
C ASN A 337 11.77 14.21 11.37
N LEU A 338 10.70 14.08 10.62
CA LEU A 338 10.72 14.16 9.15
C LEU A 338 11.18 15.55 8.67
N TYR A 339 10.69 16.61 9.32
CA TYR A 339 11.15 17.97 9.04
C TYR A 339 12.65 18.14 9.32
N LYS A 340 13.15 17.61 10.45
CA LYS A 340 14.59 17.63 10.75
C LYS A 340 15.41 16.85 9.73
N ASN A 341 14.94 15.67 9.31
CA ASN A 341 15.59 14.87 8.28
C ASN A 341 15.65 15.62 6.93
N TYR A 342 14.57 16.33 6.55
CA TYR A 342 14.58 17.20 5.39
C TYR A 342 15.64 18.30 5.49
N LEU A 343 15.75 18.99 6.65
CA LEU A 343 16.78 20.02 6.87
C LEU A 343 18.20 19.44 6.83
N ILE A 344 18.41 18.25 7.40
CA ILE A 344 19.70 17.53 7.36
C ILE A 344 20.05 17.21 5.90
N SER A 345 19.13 16.63 5.13
CA SER A 345 19.36 16.32 3.71
C SER A 345 19.71 17.56 2.89
N LYS A 346 19.02 18.68 3.13
CA LYS A 346 19.31 19.97 2.52
C LYS A 346 20.70 20.49 2.86
N SER A 347 21.11 20.34 4.12
CA SER A 347 22.46 20.70 4.57
C SER A 347 23.53 19.81 3.94
N ASN A 348 23.25 18.49 3.86
CA ASN A 348 24.16 17.51 3.25
C ASN A 348 24.40 17.81 1.78
N ILE A 349 23.37 18.12 1.00
CA ILE A 349 23.52 18.53 -0.42
C ILE A 349 24.43 19.75 -0.53
N SER A 350 24.18 20.79 0.29
CA SER A 350 25.02 22.00 0.27
C SER A 350 26.48 21.69 0.61
N SER A 351 26.74 20.82 1.59
CA SER A 351 28.07 20.37 1.98
C SER A 351 28.73 19.55 0.87
N ASN A 352 28.03 18.50 0.38
CA ASN A 352 28.55 17.61 -0.65
C ASN A 352 28.84 18.34 -1.96
N ASN A 353 28.04 19.34 -2.33
CA ASN A 353 28.32 20.17 -3.51
C ASN A 353 29.60 21.00 -3.36
N LYS A 354 29.89 21.54 -2.15
CA LYS A 354 31.15 22.24 -1.88
C LYS A 354 32.33 21.27 -1.88
N GLN A 355 32.17 20.10 -1.26
CA GLN A 355 33.17 19.03 -1.26
C GLN A 355 33.50 18.60 -2.70
N LEU A 356 32.48 18.35 -3.54
CA LEU A 356 32.65 17.94 -4.93
C LEU A 356 33.51 18.97 -5.71
N LYS A 357 33.22 20.27 -5.57
CA LYS A 357 34.02 21.32 -6.22
C LYS A 357 35.45 21.37 -5.70
N SER A 358 35.64 21.20 -4.37
CA SER A 358 36.96 21.24 -3.76
C SER A 358 37.81 20.05 -4.17
N ILE A 359 37.22 18.83 -4.14
CA ILE A 359 37.92 17.59 -4.54
C ILE A 359 38.27 17.60 -6.02
N GLN A 360 37.37 18.07 -6.89
CA GLN A 360 37.66 18.20 -8.33
C GLN A 360 38.86 19.13 -8.55
N THR A 361 38.90 20.29 -7.88
CA THR A 361 40.03 21.23 -7.98
C THR A 361 41.32 20.65 -7.40
N SER A 362 41.22 19.89 -6.27
CA SER A 362 42.35 19.21 -5.67
C SER A 362 42.92 18.14 -6.57
N LEU A 363 42.04 17.30 -7.19
CA LEU A 363 42.45 16.29 -8.14
C LEU A 363 43.17 16.88 -9.36
N ASP A 364 42.64 17.98 -9.91
CA ASP A 364 43.29 18.65 -11.03
C ASP A 364 44.69 19.17 -10.63
N SER A 365 44.84 19.73 -9.42
CA SER A 365 46.15 20.15 -8.90
C SER A 365 47.11 18.95 -8.70
N ILE A 366 46.61 17.87 -8.09
CA ILE A 366 47.41 16.64 -7.88
C ILE A 366 47.86 16.05 -9.22
N LYS A 367 47.03 16.09 -10.26
CA LYS A 367 47.39 15.65 -11.63
C LYS A 367 48.57 16.43 -12.19
N GLU A 368 48.57 17.74 -12.02
CA GLU A 368 49.71 18.59 -12.48
C GLU A 368 50.95 18.37 -11.63
N GLU A 369 50.82 18.26 -10.30
CA GLU A 369 51.93 18.01 -9.39
C GLU A 369 52.54 16.61 -9.59
N TYR A 370 51.75 15.60 -9.97
CA TYR A 370 52.22 14.28 -10.36
C TYR A 370 53.06 14.30 -11.65
N LYS A 371 52.63 15.10 -12.66
CA LYS A 371 53.38 15.28 -13.91
C LYS A 371 54.76 15.84 -13.70
N ILE A 372 54.96 16.73 -12.74
CA ILE A 372 56.25 17.33 -12.38
C ILE A 372 57.01 16.56 -11.34
N GLY A 373 56.46 15.42 -10.81
CA GLY A 373 57.13 14.49 -9.90
C GLY A 373 57.08 14.93 -8.44
N THR A 374 56.24 15.90 -8.03
CA THR A 374 56.10 16.38 -6.62
C THR A 374 55.00 15.58 -5.87
N LYS A 375 54.18 14.84 -6.57
CA LYS A 375 53.18 13.93 -6.01
C LYS A 375 53.36 12.51 -6.54
N THR A 376 52.91 11.54 -5.76
CA THR A 376 53.03 10.09 -6.09
C THR A 376 51.78 9.59 -6.83
N ILE A 377 51.87 8.40 -7.42
CA ILE A 377 50.71 7.73 -8.00
C ILE A 377 49.66 7.42 -6.93
N THR A 378 50.09 7.12 -5.72
CA THR A 378 49.19 6.84 -4.60
C THR A 378 48.33 8.09 -4.27
N ASP A 379 48.94 9.31 -4.20
CA ASP A 379 48.19 10.56 -4.00
C ASP A 379 47.10 10.74 -5.07
N LEU A 380 47.37 10.35 -6.32
CA LEU A 380 46.46 10.47 -7.43
C LEU A 380 45.30 9.46 -7.34
N ILE A 381 45.61 8.21 -7.00
CA ILE A 381 44.62 7.14 -6.78
C ILE A 381 43.70 7.51 -5.62
N ASP A 382 44.24 8.00 -4.52
CA ASP A 382 43.46 8.40 -3.33
C ASP A 382 42.50 9.55 -3.67
N ALA A 383 42.97 10.54 -4.43
CA ALA A 383 42.14 11.68 -4.86
C ALA A 383 40.99 11.24 -5.83
N GLU A 384 41.24 10.30 -6.74
CA GLU A 384 40.19 9.74 -7.63
C GLU A 384 39.17 8.90 -6.83
N SER A 385 39.62 8.17 -5.80
CA SER A 385 38.73 7.40 -4.91
C SER A 385 37.83 8.35 -4.11
N GLU A 386 38.42 9.40 -3.53
CA GLU A 386 37.69 10.42 -2.79
C GLU A 386 36.66 11.16 -3.69
N LEU A 387 37.01 11.44 -4.93
CA LEU A 387 36.08 12.03 -5.90
C LEU A 387 34.89 11.10 -6.19
N LEU A 388 35.13 9.80 -6.33
CA LEU A 388 34.06 8.81 -6.50
C LEU A 388 33.10 8.82 -5.30
N ASP A 389 33.65 8.74 -4.08
CA ASP A 389 32.86 8.70 -2.85
C ASP A 389 32.00 9.97 -2.68
N VAL A 390 32.59 11.14 -2.93
CA VAL A 390 31.85 12.42 -2.84
C VAL A 390 30.74 12.53 -3.90
N ASN A 391 30.98 12.02 -5.13
CA ASN A 391 29.92 11.95 -6.16
C ASN A 391 28.77 11.07 -5.74
N VAL A 392 29.04 9.85 -5.27
CA VAL A 392 28.01 8.90 -4.81
C VAL A 392 27.21 9.52 -3.65
N ASN A 393 27.91 10.11 -2.68
CA ASN A 393 27.27 10.76 -1.52
C ASN A 393 26.41 11.98 -1.93
N TYR A 394 26.84 12.77 -2.90
CA TYR A 394 26.07 13.90 -3.40
C TYR A 394 24.73 13.44 -4.02
N HIS A 395 24.77 12.45 -4.91
CA HIS A 395 23.55 11.95 -5.56
C HIS A 395 22.63 11.23 -4.58
N SER A 396 23.16 10.47 -3.62
CA SER A 396 22.37 9.87 -2.53
C SER A 396 21.68 10.92 -1.67
N SER A 397 22.40 11.96 -1.22
CA SER A 397 21.81 13.05 -0.43
C SER A 397 20.74 13.82 -1.18
N ARG A 398 20.90 13.97 -2.50
CA ARG A 398 19.91 14.60 -3.37
C ARG A 398 18.64 13.76 -3.46
N LYS A 399 18.77 12.45 -3.67
CA LYS A 399 17.64 11.50 -3.63
C LYS A 399 16.90 11.60 -2.28
N ASP A 400 17.63 11.56 -1.18
CA ASP A 400 17.06 11.60 0.17
C ASP A 400 16.32 12.90 0.45
N MET A 401 16.80 14.04 -0.03
CA MET A 401 16.11 15.33 0.13
C MET A 401 14.77 15.33 -0.60
N ILE A 402 14.77 14.90 -1.87
CA ILE A 402 13.56 14.86 -2.69
C ILE A 402 12.54 13.90 -2.06
N LEU A 403 12.97 12.70 -1.67
CA LEU A 403 12.11 11.71 -1.04
C LEU A 403 11.53 12.21 0.30
N ASN A 404 12.34 12.88 1.13
CA ASN A 404 11.87 13.48 2.38
C ASN A 404 10.80 14.56 2.14
N TYR A 405 10.93 15.35 1.07
CA TYR A 405 9.91 16.32 0.70
C TYR A 405 8.57 15.64 0.34
N PHE A 406 8.58 14.59 -0.48
CA PHE A 406 7.36 13.86 -0.80
C PHE A 406 6.77 13.12 0.41
N ASN A 407 7.61 12.61 1.32
CA ASN A 407 7.14 12.05 2.59
C ASN A 407 6.45 13.11 3.48
N ILE A 408 6.90 14.37 3.45
CA ILE A 408 6.22 15.47 4.15
C ILE A 408 4.83 15.70 3.55
N LEU A 409 4.70 15.77 2.21
CA LEU A 409 3.41 15.90 1.54
C LEU A 409 2.48 14.73 1.87
N ALA A 410 3.02 13.52 1.92
CA ALA A 410 2.26 12.34 2.29
C ALA A 410 1.77 12.39 3.73
N LEU A 411 2.64 12.77 4.68
CA LEU A 411 2.28 12.83 6.10
C LEU A 411 1.22 13.90 6.39
N GLU A 412 1.27 15.04 5.68
CA GLU A 412 0.24 16.10 5.79
C GLU A 412 -1.03 15.83 4.97
N GLY A 413 -1.10 14.71 4.22
CA GLY A 413 -2.28 14.31 3.45
C GLY A 413 -2.45 15.06 2.12
N SER A 414 -1.48 15.89 1.70
CA SER A 414 -1.58 16.72 0.48
C SER A 414 -0.98 16.08 -0.77
N LEU A 415 -0.29 14.93 -0.64
CA LEU A 415 0.39 14.29 -1.76
C LEU A 415 -0.57 13.94 -2.91
N LEU A 416 -1.76 13.41 -2.58
CA LEU A 416 -2.74 12.97 -3.58
C LEU A 416 -3.41 14.12 -4.34
N GLU A 417 -3.49 15.32 -3.77
CA GLU A 417 -4.16 16.48 -4.39
C GLU A 417 -3.59 16.80 -5.79
N ASN A 418 -2.29 16.55 -5.98
CA ASN A 418 -1.62 16.77 -7.26
C ASN A 418 -1.93 15.68 -8.31
N PHE A 419 -2.49 14.54 -7.89
CA PHE A 419 -2.67 13.35 -8.72
C PHE A 419 -4.13 12.85 -8.77
N GLU A 420 -5.08 13.58 -8.20
CA GLU A 420 -6.50 13.19 -8.16
C GLU A 420 -7.08 12.90 -9.54
N ASN A 421 -6.64 13.62 -10.57
CA ASN A 421 -7.09 13.43 -11.96
C ASN A 421 -6.75 12.07 -12.57
N TYR A 422 -5.83 11.33 -11.96
CA TYR A 422 -5.39 10.00 -12.42
C TYR A 422 -6.07 8.86 -11.65
N LEU A 423 -6.79 9.16 -10.57
CA LEU A 423 -7.47 8.18 -9.77
C LEU A 423 -8.75 7.69 -10.47
N PRO A 424 -9.13 6.39 -10.31
CA PRO A 424 -10.43 5.93 -10.71
C PRO A 424 -11.52 6.68 -9.93
N ASP A 425 -12.71 6.83 -10.51
CA ASP A 425 -13.85 7.43 -9.82
C ASP A 425 -14.29 6.52 -8.67
N TYR A 426 -14.17 7.04 -7.44
CA TYR A 426 -14.45 6.32 -6.20
C TYR A 426 -15.56 6.96 -5.35
N ASN A 427 -16.32 7.93 -5.90
CA ASN A 427 -17.43 8.62 -5.25
C ASN A 427 -18.79 7.94 -5.47
#